data_e0b4d0b2b0dd59acc70b1cddf060ed7d
#
_entry.id   e0b4d0b2b0dd59acc70b1cddf060ed7d
#
_cell.length_a   1.000
_cell.length_b   1.000
_cell.length_c   1.000
_cell.angle_alpha   90.00
_cell.angle_beta   90.00
_cell.angle_gamma   90.00
#
_symmetry.space_group_name_H-M   'P 1'
#
loop_
_entity.id
_entity.type
_entity.pdbx_description
1 polymer ?
#
loop_
_entity_poly.entity_id
_entity_poly.type
_entity_poly.pdbx_seq_one_letter_code
_entity_poly.pdbx_strand_id
1 'polypeptide(L)'
;MDLGKVDRAFLDAHVLDHLGASREDVVLGPAHGVDFGVLDVEGTALVAATDPVSILPALGWERAAEFALSVVLADVAVSGIPPSHLAISFSLPPEMTDEAFAAVWETIDRECRDLGVTVLTGHTARYGGCSFPWVGAATAMAVGAHDDVVRPDGARPGDRVVVTNGPAAEAAGLLSTLYPAGLDLDAETLAAAQSRLDDASCVREALRLAAAVDVHAMHDATEGGLAGALNEVAAGAGVRIDVERDRVPFMPGVAEACNELDVDPWACTSSGTLVAAVPPTAVDDALAALREEGATAADVGHVSEGSGVYLDGDRLEHPEVDPSWAAFERLAAEYGDESLAVEYSDE
;
A
#
# COMPACT_ATOMS: atom_id res chain seq x y z
N MET A 1 7.88 12.05 19.11
CA MET A 1 7.57 10.69 18.62
C MET A 1 6.97 10.95 17.26
N ASP A 2 7.62 10.47 16.23
CA ASP A 2 7.21 10.75 14.87
C ASP A 2 5.94 9.95 14.54
N LEU A 3 5.09 10.46 13.66
CA LEU A 3 3.89 9.76 13.18
C LEU A 3 4.28 8.73 12.11
N GLY A 4 3.44 7.74 11.92
CA GLY A 4 3.59 6.70 10.92
C GLY A 4 4.09 5.37 11.48
N LYS A 5 4.61 4.51 10.59
CA LYS A 5 5.20 3.22 10.97
C LYS A 5 6.37 3.43 11.95
N VAL A 6 6.44 2.58 12.96
CA VAL A 6 7.58 2.57 13.89
C VAL A 6 8.85 2.10 13.15
N ASP A 7 9.98 2.63 13.55
CA ASP A 7 11.26 2.29 12.92
C ASP A 7 11.68 0.84 13.19
N ARG A 8 12.66 0.39 12.42
CA ARG A 8 13.22 -0.95 12.51
C ARG A 8 13.76 -1.27 13.90
N ALA A 9 14.41 -0.31 14.55
CA ALA A 9 15.00 -0.52 15.86
C ALA A 9 13.93 -0.76 16.94
N PHE A 10 12.77 -0.09 16.82
CA PHE A 10 11.62 -0.33 17.69
C PHE A 10 11.04 -1.73 17.47
N LEU A 11 10.85 -2.15 16.22
CA LEU A 11 10.34 -3.50 15.90
C LEU A 11 11.29 -4.59 16.44
N ASP A 12 12.59 -4.45 16.21
CA ASP A 12 13.60 -5.40 16.71
C ASP A 12 13.59 -5.47 18.24
N ALA A 13 13.53 -4.30 18.91
CA ALA A 13 13.61 -4.25 20.37
C ALA A 13 12.34 -4.72 21.12
N HIS A 14 11.17 -4.54 20.52
CA HIS A 14 9.91 -4.65 21.25
C HIS A 14 8.91 -5.66 20.68
N VAL A 15 9.04 -6.05 19.41
CA VAL A 15 8.06 -6.90 18.73
C VAL A 15 8.67 -8.23 18.27
N LEU A 16 9.73 -8.21 17.44
CA LEU A 16 10.21 -9.41 16.75
C LEU A 16 10.78 -10.48 17.68
N ASP A 17 11.30 -10.10 18.85
CA ASP A 17 11.74 -11.05 19.90
C ASP A 17 10.59 -11.60 20.75
N HIS A 18 9.34 -11.16 20.56
CA HIS A 18 8.20 -11.44 21.42
C HIS A 18 6.94 -11.91 20.65
N LEU A 19 7.11 -12.77 19.67
CA LEU A 19 6.04 -13.25 18.80
C LEU A 19 5.18 -14.40 19.36
N GLY A 20 5.30 -14.69 20.66
CA GLY A 20 4.56 -15.76 21.30
C GLY A 20 5.20 -17.14 21.12
N ALA A 21 4.38 -18.18 21.03
CA ALA A 21 4.88 -19.55 20.87
C ALA A 21 5.38 -19.80 19.43
N SER A 22 6.58 -20.36 19.31
CA SER A 22 7.06 -20.86 18.02
C SER A 22 6.24 -22.08 17.58
N ARG A 23 5.83 -22.09 16.30
CA ARG A 23 5.04 -23.14 15.68
C ARG A 23 5.64 -23.57 14.34
N GLU A 24 5.62 -24.87 14.07
CA GLU A 24 6.19 -25.44 12.85
C GLU A 24 5.30 -25.20 11.60
N ASP A 25 4.03 -24.86 11.82
CA ASP A 25 3.08 -24.54 10.76
C ASP A 25 3.17 -23.07 10.26
N VAL A 26 3.99 -22.23 10.86
CA VAL A 26 4.30 -20.86 10.34
C VAL A 26 5.42 -20.97 9.31
N VAL A 27 5.08 -20.84 8.03
CA VAL A 27 6.00 -20.93 6.88
C VAL A 27 6.71 -19.62 6.62
N LEU A 28 5.99 -18.50 6.79
CA LEU A 28 6.51 -17.13 6.70
C LEU A 28 5.91 -16.35 7.86
N GLY A 29 6.74 -15.79 8.70
CA GLY A 29 6.33 -14.98 9.84
C GLY A 29 6.77 -13.53 9.71
N PRO A 30 6.46 -12.68 10.72
CA PRO A 30 6.80 -11.27 10.71
C PRO A 30 8.31 -11.05 10.58
N ALA A 31 8.69 -10.20 9.64
CA ALA A 31 10.06 -9.72 9.42
C ALA A 31 10.01 -8.37 8.72
N HIS A 32 11.15 -7.67 8.66
CA HIS A 32 11.23 -6.42 7.88
C HIS A 32 10.99 -6.68 6.39
N GLY A 33 10.12 -5.89 5.76
CA GLY A 33 9.78 -6.01 4.34
C GLY A 33 8.97 -7.25 4.01
N VAL A 34 8.18 -7.75 4.97
CA VAL A 34 7.27 -8.88 4.80
C VAL A 34 5.85 -8.41 5.13
N ASP A 35 5.02 -8.26 4.09
CA ASP A 35 3.69 -7.69 4.19
C ASP A 35 2.66 -8.66 4.77
N PHE A 36 2.89 -9.97 4.64
CA PHE A 36 1.94 -11.00 5.04
C PHE A 36 2.61 -12.21 5.70
N GLY A 37 1.86 -12.89 6.56
CA GLY A 37 2.25 -14.18 7.10
C GLY A 37 1.70 -15.34 6.27
N VAL A 38 2.39 -16.49 6.29
CA VAL A 38 1.93 -17.73 5.66
C VAL A 38 1.90 -18.86 6.69
N LEU A 39 0.74 -19.47 6.83
CA LEU A 39 0.49 -20.63 7.68
C LEU A 39 0.26 -21.87 6.80
N ASP A 40 0.89 -22.99 7.13
CA ASP A 40 0.54 -24.30 6.55
C ASP A 40 -0.66 -24.91 7.27
N VAL A 41 -1.72 -25.14 6.54
CA VAL A 41 -2.92 -25.85 7.03
C VAL A 41 -3.07 -27.14 6.22
N GLU A 42 -2.51 -28.24 6.75
CA GLU A 42 -2.57 -29.57 6.11
C GLU A 42 -2.13 -29.58 4.63
N GLY A 43 -1.05 -28.84 4.31
CA GLY A 43 -0.50 -28.74 2.95
C GLY A 43 -1.13 -27.65 2.09
N THR A 44 -1.99 -26.80 2.68
CA THR A 44 -2.59 -25.64 2.04
C THR A 44 -2.01 -24.37 2.66
N ALA A 45 -1.58 -23.41 1.85
CA ALA A 45 -1.16 -22.10 2.34
C ALA A 45 -2.37 -21.26 2.73
N LEU A 46 -2.37 -20.75 3.95
CA LEU A 46 -3.22 -19.63 4.38
C LEU A 46 -2.33 -18.41 4.52
N VAL A 47 -2.54 -17.42 3.66
CA VAL A 47 -1.89 -16.12 3.71
C VAL A 47 -2.75 -15.17 4.53
N ALA A 48 -2.17 -14.35 5.38
CA ALA A 48 -2.89 -13.37 6.18
C ALA A 48 -2.04 -12.10 6.40
N ALA A 49 -2.70 -10.94 6.30
CA ALA A 49 -2.15 -9.63 6.65
C ALA A 49 -3.16 -8.84 7.47
N THR A 50 -2.69 -7.94 8.32
CA THR A 50 -3.56 -7.16 9.21
C THR A 50 -3.14 -5.71 9.22
N ASP A 51 -4.09 -4.82 8.87
CA ASP A 51 -3.90 -3.39 8.82
C ASP A 51 -4.98 -2.62 9.58
N PRO A 52 -4.69 -1.38 10.00
CA PRO A 52 -5.72 -0.48 10.48
C PRO A 52 -6.71 -0.13 9.36
N VAL A 53 -7.96 0.09 9.74
CA VAL A 53 -8.98 0.67 8.86
C VAL A 53 -9.06 2.16 9.14
N SER A 54 -8.60 2.95 8.16
CA SER A 54 -8.62 4.41 8.22
C SER A 54 -9.71 4.96 7.31
N ILE A 55 -10.70 5.63 7.90
CA ILE A 55 -11.75 6.33 7.15
C ILE A 55 -11.52 7.83 7.26
N LEU A 56 -11.31 8.48 6.15
CA LEU A 56 -11.09 9.91 6.01
C LEU A 56 -12.38 10.58 5.50
N PRO A 57 -13.22 11.17 6.38
CA PRO A 57 -14.55 11.69 5.98
C PRO A 57 -14.48 12.73 4.86
N ALA A 58 -13.41 13.53 4.80
CA ALA A 58 -13.20 14.54 3.78
C ALA A 58 -13.07 13.99 2.34
N LEU A 59 -12.84 12.68 2.18
CA LEU A 59 -12.86 12.00 0.86
C LEU A 59 -14.29 11.64 0.42
N GLY A 60 -15.30 11.77 1.30
CA GLY A 60 -16.59 11.13 1.17
C GLY A 60 -16.54 9.65 1.59
N TRP A 61 -17.66 9.14 2.10
CA TRP A 61 -17.72 7.83 2.75
C TRP A 61 -17.39 6.66 1.84
N GLU A 62 -17.84 6.72 0.58
CA GLU A 62 -17.60 5.68 -0.41
C GLU A 62 -16.12 5.60 -0.77
N ARG A 63 -15.52 6.73 -1.20
CA ARG A 63 -14.10 6.77 -1.60
C ARG A 63 -13.16 6.47 -0.44
N ALA A 64 -13.50 6.93 0.78
CA ALA A 64 -12.74 6.59 1.97
C ALA A 64 -12.76 5.08 2.27
N ALA A 65 -13.90 4.43 2.05
CA ALA A 65 -14.04 2.98 2.25
C ALA A 65 -13.30 2.17 1.18
N GLU A 66 -13.36 2.58 -0.09
CA GLU A 66 -12.59 1.98 -1.19
C GLU A 66 -11.08 2.07 -0.91
N PHE A 67 -10.60 3.26 -0.53
CA PHE A 67 -9.20 3.48 -0.17
C PHE A 67 -8.77 2.61 1.01
N ALA A 68 -9.53 2.61 2.12
CA ALA A 68 -9.20 1.82 3.30
C ALA A 68 -9.17 0.31 3.00
N LEU A 69 -10.12 -0.20 2.21
CA LEU A 69 -10.17 -1.61 1.85
C LEU A 69 -9.03 -1.99 0.90
N SER A 70 -8.64 -1.11 -0.02
CA SER A 70 -7.53 -1.37 -0.95
C SER A 70 -6.21 -1.57 -0.22
N VAL A 71 -5.91 -0.76 0.81
CA VAL A 71 -4.73 -0.93 1.67
C VAL A 71 -4.74 -2.28 2.36
N VAL A 72 -5.85 -2.64 3.02
CA VAL A 72 -5.99 -3.93 3.74
C VAL A 72 -5.83 -5.16 2.83
N LEU A 73 -6.25 -5.06 1.56
CA LEU A 73 -6.19 -6.19 0.63
C LEU A 73 -4.86 -6.27 -0.13
N ALA A 74 -4.12 -5.16 -0.25
CA ALA A 74 -2.88 -5.09 -1.02
C ALA A 74 -1.83 -6.07 -0.50
N ASP A 75 -1.58 -6.08 0.80
CA ASP A 75 -0.59 -6.97 1.44
C ASP A 75 -0.83 -8.45 1.13
N VAL A 76 -2.09 -8.88 1.12
CA VAL A 76 -2.42 -10.26 0.76
C VAL A 76 -2.33 -10.46 -0.75
N ALA A 77 -2.73 -9.49 -1.56
CA ALA A 77 -2.72 -9.60 -3.01
C ALA A 77 -1.29 -9.73 -3.58
N VAL A 78 -0.28 -9.07 -2.95
CA VAL A 78 1.13 -9.21 -3.37
C VAL A 78 1.70 -10.60 -3.10
N SER A 79 1.00 -11.46 -2.34
CA SER A 79 1.32 -12.88 -2.28
C SER A 79 1.02 -13.64 -3.59
N GLY A 80 0.34 -13.02 -4.56
CA GLY A 80 -0.11 -13.66 -5.80
C GLY A 80 -1.35 -14.52 -5.65
N ILE A 81 -1.79 -14.81 -4.41
CA ILE A 81 -3.01 -15.57 -4.15
C ILE A 81 -4.20 -14.63 -3.94
N PRO A 82 -5.30 -14.78 -4.67
CA PRO A 82 -6.46 -13.92 -4.53
C PRO A 82 -7.00 -13.86 -3.10
N PRO A 83 -7.19 -12.67 -2.50
CA PRO A 83 -7.88 -12.51 -1.23
C PRO A 83 -9.26 -13.20 -1.28
N SER A 84 -9.60 -13.94 -0.24
CA SER A 84 -10.82 -14.76 -0.19
C SER A 84 -11.69 -14.48 1.04
N HIS A 85 -11.09 -14.07 2.14
CA HIS A 85 -11.80 -13.81 3.39
C HIS A 85 -11.30 -12.53 4.06
N LEU A 86 -12.21 -11.86 4.77
CA LEU A 86 -11.95 -10.66 5.55
C LEU A 86 -12.51 -10.83 6.96
N ALA A 87 -11.70 -10.57 7.97
CA ALA A 87 -12.15 -10.33 9.33
C ALA A 87 -11.98 -8.84 9.63
N ILE A 88 -13.05 -8.14 10.05
CA ILE A 88 -13.00 -6.69 10.22
C ILE A 88 -13.63 -6.25 11.53
N SER A 89 -12.94 -5.39 12.27
CA SER A 89 -13.42 -4.81 13.53
C SER A 89 -13.50 -3.30 13.42
N PHE A 90 -14.67 -2.75 13.76
CA PHE A 90 -14.91 -1.31 13.81
C PHE A 90 -15.04 -0.83 15.26
N SER A 91 -14.30 0.23 15.58
CA SER A 91 -14.40 1.04 16.78
C SER A 91 -14.90 2.43 16.37
N LEU A 92 -16.20 2.55 16.16
CA LEU A 92 -16.80 3.73 15.54
C LEU A 92 -16.72 4.94 16.47
N PRO A 93 -16.32 6.12 15.97
CA PRO A 93 -16.43 7.38 16.68
C PRO A 93 -17.90 7.70 16.99
N PRO A 94 -18.21 8.36 18.12
CA PRO A 94 -19.60 8.74 18.47
C PRO A 94 -20.28 9.61 17.41
N GLU A 95 -19.51 10.43 16.69
CA GLU A 95 -19.98 11.34 15.64
C GLU A 95 -20.31 10.64 14.30
N MET A 96 -19.86 9.41 14.09
CA MET A 96 -20.21 8.66 12.88
C MET A 96 -21.68 8.26 12.91
N THR A 97 -22.50 8.77 11.99
CA THR A 97 -23.93 8.43 11.90
C THR A 97 -24.16 7.02 11.37
N ASP A 98 -25.38 6.51 11.50
CA ASP A 98 -25.76 5.21 10.96
C ASP A 98 -25.71 5.21 9.44
N GLU A 99 -26.08 6.32 8.79
CA GLU A 99 -26.06 6.52 7.34
C GLU A 99 -24.63 6.54 6.81
N ALA A 100 -23.72 7.24 7.52
CA ALA A 100 -22.28 7.26 7.18
C ALA A 100 -21.67 5.84 7.25
N PHE A 101 -21.97 5.12 8.34
CA PHE A 101 -21.51 3.73 8.46
C PHE A 101 -22.12 2.82 7.38
N ALA A 102 -23.40 3.01 7.05
CA ALA A 102 -24.05 2.24 6.00
C ALA A 102 -23.37 2.45 4.64
N ALA A 103 -23.04 3.69 4.26
CA ALA A 103 -22.32 3.99 3.02
C ALA A 103 -20.94 3.33 2.98
N VAL A 104 -20.18 3.39 4.09
CA VAL A 104 -18.88 2.70 4.23
C VAL A 104 -19.05 1.19 4.06
N TRP A 105 -20.02 0.60 4.77
CA TRP A 105 -20.23 -0.85 4.76
C TRP A 105 -20.74 -1.39 3.43
N GLU A 106 -21.66 -0.67 2.78
CA GLU A 106 -22.18 -1.02 1.44
C GLU A 106 -21.07 -0.98 0.40
N THR A 107 -20.14 -0.02 0.51
CA THR A 107 -18.97 0.05 -0.36
C THR A 107 -18.04 -1.14 -0.13
N ILE A 108 -17.71 -1.47 1.12
CA ILE A 108 -16.90 -2.65 1.44
C ILE A 108 -17.56 -3.93 0.92
N ASP A 109 -18.88 -4.09 1.08
CA ASP A 109 -19.65 -5.25 0.57
C ASP A 109 -19.56 -5.33 -0.96
N ARG A 110 -19.71 -4.23 -1.67
CA ARG A 110 -19.61 -4.16 -3.14
C ARG A 110 -18.22 -4.58 -3.61
N GLU A 111 -17.17 -3.96 -3.08
CA GLU A 111 -15.79 -4.25 -3.47
C GLU A 111 -15.39 -5.70 -3.12
N CYS A 112 -15.80 -6.19 -1.94
CA CYS A 112 -15.58 -7.58 -1.56
C CYS A 112 -16.29 -8.55 -2.53
N ARG A 113 -17.51 -8.25 -2.98
CA ARG A 113 -18.21 -9.08 -3.98
C ARG A 113 -17.49 -9.09 -5.33
N ASP A 114 -17.00 -7.94 -5.77
CA ASP A 114 -16.32 -7.81 -7.06
C ASP A 114 -14.96 -8.54 -7.07
N LEU A 115 -14.29 -8.63 -5.90
CA LEU A 115 -13.05 -9.35 -5.72
C LEU A 115 -13.23 -10.83 -5.28
N GLY A 116 -14.46 -11.27 -5.00
CA GLY A 116 -14.73 -12.62 -4.51
C GLY A 116 -14.36 -12.85 -3.04
N VAL A 117 -14.25 -11.79 -2.25
CA VAL A 117 -13.91 -11.81 -0.83
C VAL A 117 -15.19 -11.98 0.01
N THR A 118 -15.14 -12.83 1.03
CA THR A 118 -16.24 -13.01 1.98
C THR A 118 -15.85 -12.46 3.36
N VAL A 119 -16.70 -11.62 3.95
CA VAL A 119 -16.55 -11.24 5.35
C VAL A 119 -16.85 -12.44 6.24
N LEU A 120 -15.80 -12.98 6.87
CA LEU A 120 -15.86 -14.19 7.69
C LEU A 120 -16.36 -13.91 9.10
N THR A 121 -15.89 -12.84 9.71
CA THR A 121 -16.22 -12.45 11.09
C THR A 121 -15.92 -10.98 11.31
N GLY A 122 -16.41 -10.42 12.40
CA GLY A 122 -16.12 -9.04 12.74
C GLY A 122 -16.71 -8.61 14.07
N HIS A 123 -16.45 -7.35 14.40
CA HIS A 123 -17.02 -6.66 15.55
C HIS A 123 -17.35 -5.22 15.15
N THR A 124 -18.46 -4.68 15.60
CA THR A 124 -18.82 -3.29 15.34
C THR A 124 -19.44 -2.69 16.59
N ALA A 125 -18.82 -1.64 17.12
CA ALA A 125 -19.33 -0.92 18.30
C ALA A 125 -18.92 0.54 18.28
N ARG A 126 -19.69 1.42 18.96
CA ARG A 126 -19.32 2.81 19.20
C ARG A 126 -18.62 2.93 20.55
N TYR A 127 -17.47 3.62 20.55
CA TYR A 127 -16.71 3.85 21.77
C TYR A 127 -16.37 5.34 21.93
N GLY A 128 -16.59 5.88 23.14
CA GLY A 128 -16.05 7.21 23.49
C GLY A 128 -14.54 7.18 23.50
N GLY A 129 -13.91 8.15 22.85
CA GLY A 129 -12.45 8.23 22.70
C GLY A 129 -11.90 7.64 21.40
N CYS A 130 -12.72 7.01 20.57
CA CYS A 130 -12.38 6.75 19.17
C CYS A 130 -12.62 8.00 18.32
N SER A 131 -11.79 8.20 17.31
CA SER A 131 -11.87 9.34 16.39
C SER A 131 -11.42 8.94 15.00
N PHE A 132 -11.86 9.67 13.98
CA PHE A 132 -11.29 9.57 12.64
C PHE A 132 -9.81 9.97 12.63
N PRO A 133 -9.00 9.41 11.70
CA PRO A 133 -9.39 8.42 10.70
C PRO A 133 -9.39 6.96 11.18
N TRP A 134 -8.82 6.65 12.32
CA TRP A 134 -8.52 5.29 12.78
C TRP A 134 -9.74 4.65 13.44
N VAL A 135 -10.58 4.00 12.63
CA VAL A 135 -11.87 3.49 13.09
C VAL A 135 -11.93 1.97 13.26
N GLY A 136 -10.79 1.30 13.15
CA GLY A 136 -10.75 -0.15 13.32
C GLY A 136 -9.51 -0.81 12.79
N ALA A 137 -9.58 -2.12 12.60
CA ALA A 137 -8.57 -2.94 11.95
C ALA A 137 -9.23 -4.10 11.19
N ALA A 138 -8.57 -4.57 10.13
CA ALA A 138 -9.02 -5.72 9.38
C ALA A 138 -7.87 -6.69 9.11
N THR A 139 -8.22 -7.96 9.02
CA THR A 139 -7.33 -9.03 8.58
C THR A 139 -7.87 -9.61 7.29
N ALA A 140 -7.13 -9.40 6.20
CA ALA A 140 -7.37 -10.07 4.93
C ALA A 140 -6.70 -11.45 4.93
N MET A 141 -7.32 -12.41 4.26
CA MET A 141 -6.79 -13.76 4.13
C MET A 141 -6.99 -14.29 2.71
N ALA A 142 -6.02 -15.11 2.27
CA ALA A 142 -6.12 -15.87 1.03
C ALA A 142 -5.78 -17.34 1.31
N VAL A 143 -6.33 -18.24 0.48
CA VAL A 143 -6.11 -19.68 0.60
C VAL A 143 -5.71 -20.24 -0.76
N GLY A 144 -4.56 -20.91 -0.84
CA GLY A 144 -4.03 -21.44 -2.10
C GLY A 144 -2.96 -22.52 -1.91
N ALA A 145 -2.27 -22.86 -2.97
CA ALA A 145 -1.13 -23.77 -2.88
C ALA A 145 0.14 -23.02 -2.44
N HIS A 146 1.02 -23.70 -1.72
CA HIS A 146 2.30 -23.10 -1.30
C HIS A 146 3.17 -22.67 -2.48
N ASP A 147 3.12 -23.40 -3.58
CA ASP A 147 3.90 -23.12 -4.79
C ASP A 147 3.38 -21.87 -5.54
N ASP A 148 2.16 -21.41 -5.25
CA ASP A 148 1.56 -20.22 -5.85
C ASP A 148 1.90 -18.94 -5.05
N VAL A 149 2.50 -19.08 -3.86
CA VAL A 149 2.86 -17.92 -3.02
C VAL A 149 4.08 -17.20 -3.59
N VAL A 150 3.87 -15.99 -4.07
CA VAL A 150 4.96 -15.06 -4.41
C VAL A 150 5.52 -14.48 -3.11
N ARG A 151 6.79 -14.75 -2.83
CA ARG A 151 7.43 -14.31 -1.58
C ARG A 151 8.12 -12.94 -1.77
N PRO A 152 8.04 -12.02 -0.79
CA PRO A 152 8.75 -10.73 -0.90
C PRO A 152 10.27 -10.87 -0.93
N ASP A 153 10.81 -11.97 -0.39
CA ASP A 153 12.25 -12.30 -0.35
C ASP A 153 12.71 -13.19 -1.51
N GLY A 154 11.89 -13.33 -2.56
CA GLY A 154 12.15 -14.27 -3.67
C GLY A 154 12.98 -13.72 -4.84
N ALA A 155 13.34 -12.44 -4.85
CA ALA A 155 14.10 -11.82 -5.94
C ALA A 155 15.48 -12.45 -6.13
N ARG A 156 15.92 -12.59 -7.38
CA ARG A 156 17.16 -13.32 -7.75
C ARG A 156 18.05 -12.49 -8.65
N PRO A 157 19.38 -12.63 -8.52
CA PRO A 157 20.30 -12.03 -9.50
C PRO A 157 19.94 -12.43 -10.94
N GLY A 158 19.81 -11.44 -11.81
CA GLY A 158 19.37 -11.60 -13.20
C GLY A 158 17.92 -11.20 -13.45
N ASP A 159 17.11 -11.02 -12.43
CA ASP A 159 15.73 -10.53 -12.57
C ASP A 159 15.69 -9.09 -13.07
N ARG A 160 14.56 -8.74 -13.70
CA ARG A 160 14.20 -7.36 -14.02
C ARG A 160 13.24 -6.84 -12.96
N VAL A 161 13.34 -5.55 -12.70
CA VAL A 161 12.45 -4.85 -11.74
C VAL A 161 11.38 -4.10 -12.51
N VAL A 162 10.13 -4.47 -12.29
CA VAL A 162 8.94 -3.81 -12.85
C VAL A 162 8.28 -2.99 -11.76
N VAL A 163 7.91 -1.74 -12.08
CA VAL A 163 7.20 -0.82 -11.19
C VAL A 163 5.95 -0.29 -11.89
N THR A 164 4.83 -0.22 -11.16
CA THR A 164 3.59 0.41 -11.61
C THR A 164 3.43 1.80 -11.01
N ASN A 165 2.75 2.71 -11.72
CA ASN A 165 2.28 4.04 -11.29
C ASN A 165 3.35 4.99 -10.72
N GLY A 166 4.53 4.48 -10.35
CA GLY A 166 5.65 5.28 -9.85
C GLY A 166 5.45 5.80 -8.41
N PRO A 167 6.37 6.65 -7.94
CA PRO A 167 6.38 7.08 -6.54
C PRO A 167 5.30 8.11 -6.23
N ALA A 168 4.91 8.20 -4.95
CA ALA A 168 4.10 9.25 -4.31
C ALA A 168 2.69 9.46 -4.91
N ALA A 169 2.13 8.49 -5.63
CA ALA A 169 0.78 8.64 -6.18
C ALA A 169 -0.26 8.86 -5.07
N GLU A 170 -0.20 8.09 -3.98
CA GLU A 170 -1.06 8.27 -2.80
C GLU A 170 -0.84 9.63 -2.15
N ALA A 171 0.40 9.98 -1.79
CA ALA A 171 0.70 11.24 -1.10
C ALA A 171 0.21 12.45 -1.90
N ALA A 172 0.49 12.49 -3.21
CA ALA A 172 0.01 13.54 -4.11
C ALA A 172 -1.53 13.56 -4.19
N GLY A 173 -2.16 12.40 -4.41
CA GLY A 173 -3.61 12.28 -4.52
C GLY A 173 -4.34 12.66 -3.24
N LEU A 174 -3.87 12.14 -2.11
CA LEU A 174 -4.50 12.34 -0.81
C LEU A 174 -4.36 13.80 -0.35
N LEU A 175 -3.14 14.33 -0.29
CA LEU A 175 -2.90 15.67 0.26
C LEU A 175 -3.49 16.78 -0.62
N SER A 176 -3.45 16.63 -1.96
CA SER A 176 -4.11 17.58 -2.86
C SER A 176 -5.64 17.51 -2.81
N THR A 177 -6.21 16.37 -2.44
CA THR A 177 -7.66 16.21 -2.24
C THR A 177 -8.12 16.78 -0.90
N LEU A 178 -7.37 16.49 0.17
CA LEU A 178 -7.70 16.97 1.50
C LEU A 178 -7.47 18.48 1.68
N TYR A 179 -6.41 19.01 1.07
CA TYR A 179 -5.96 20.39 1.29
C TYR A 179 -5.68 21.13 -0.02
N PRO A 180 -6.67 21.24 -0.94
CA PRO A 180 -6.44 21.84 -2.26
C PRO A 180 -6.02 23.33 -2.17
N ALA A 181 -6.43 24.05 -1.13
CA ALA A 181 -6.04 25.44 -0.90
C ALA A 181 -4.60 25.61 -0.39
N GLY A 182 -3.98 24.53 0.07
CA GLY A 182 -2.61 24.53 0.58
C GLY A 182 -1.53 24.33 -0.50
N LEU A 183 -1.93 24.13 -1.77
CA LEU A 183 -1.02 23.94 -2.90
C LEU A 183 -1.23 25.05 -3.95
N ASP A 184 -0.15 25.74 -4.35
CA ASP A 184 -0.20 26.75 -5.42
C ASP A 184 -0.07 26.08 -6.81
N LEU A 185 -1.07 25.29 -7.15
CA LEU A 185 -1.16 24.57 -8.42
C LEU A 185 -2.28 25.17 -9.30
N ASP A 186 -2.07 25.18 -10.61
CA ASP A 186 -3.18 25.47 -11.51
C ASP A 186 -4.23 24.36 -11.49
N ALA A 187 -5.46 24.68 -11.95
CA ALA A 187 -6.60 23.77 -11.83
C ALA A 187 -6.41 22.44 -12.59
N GLU A 188 -5.65 22.40 -13.67
CA GLU A 188 -5.39 21.20 -14.46
C GLU A 188 -4.40 20.29 -13.71
N THR A 189 -3.32 20.84 -13.21
CA THR A 189 -2.30 20.14 -12.41
C THR A 189 -2.89 19.63 -11.10
N LEU A 190 -3.67 20.47 -10.39
CA LEU A 190 -4.36 20.05 -9.16
C LEU A 190 -5.31 18.87 -9.42
N ALA A 191 -6.13 18.94 -10.46
CA ALA A 191 -7.04 17.85 -10.81
C ALA A 191 -6.27 16.57 -11.19
N ALA A 192 -5.13 16.70 -11.87
CA ALA A 192 -4.27 15.57 -12.20
C ALA A 192 -3.68 14.93 -10.94
N ALA A 193 -3.21 15.72 -9.99
CA ALA A 193 -2.74 15.22 -8.69
C ALA A 193 -3.84 14.52 -7.90
N GLN A 194 -5.03 15.14 -7.78
CA GLN A 194 -6.18 14.57 -7.05
C GLN A 194 -6.66 13.23 -7.64
N SER A 195 -6.56 13.06 -8.97
CA SER A 195 -6.96 11.81 -9.61
C SER A 195 -6.02 10.64 -9.28
N ARG A 196 -4.83 10.89 -8.72
CA ARG A 196 -3.91 9.83 -8.28
C ARG A 196 -4.47 8.97 -7.15
N LEU A 197 -5.41 9.51 -6.37
CA LEU A 197 -6.06 8.71 -5.32
C LEU A 197 -6.90 7.55 -5.90
N ASP A 198 -7.33 7.64 -7.16
CA ASP A 198 -8.04 6.55 -7.84
C ASP A 198 -7.08 5.40 -8.24
N ASP A 199 -5.77 5.68 -8.29
CA ASP A 199 -4.73 4.69 -8.55
C ASP A 199 -4.16 4.06 -7.25
N ALA A 200 -4.73 4.35 -6.08
CA ALA A 200 -4.21 3.91 -4.77
C ALA A 200 -4.51 2.43 -4.42
N SER A 201 -4.74 1.61 -5.42
CA SER A 201 -4.90 0.15 -5.27
C SER A 201 -4.02 -0.58 -6.26
N CYS A 202 -3.31 -1.61 -5.81
CA CYS A 202 -2.53 -2.51 -6.67
C CYS A 202 -3.07 -3.96 -6.64
N VAL A 203 -4.24 -4.18 -6.03
CA VAL A 203 -4.79 -5.53 -5.82
C VAL A 203 -4.99 -6.28 -7.14
N ARG A 204 -5.65 -5.66 -8.12
CA ARG A 204 -5.93 -6.30 -9.42
C ARG A 204 -4.65 -6.50 -10.23
N GLU A 205 -3.75 -5.53 -10.21
CA GLU A 205 -2.44 -5.55 -10.85
C GLU A 205 -1.57 -6.69 -10.32
N ALA A 206 -1.47 -6.84 -8.99
CA ALA A 206 -0.71 -7.91 -8.36
C ALA A 206 -1.23 -9.30 -8.75
N LEU A 207 -2.54 -9.51 -8.67
CA LEU A 207 -3.17 -10.77 -9.04
C LEU A 207 -3.06 -11.07 -10.55
N ARG A 208 -3.22 -10.05 -11.39
CA ARG A 208 -3.11 -10.18 -12.84
C ARG A 208 -1.69 -10.53 -13.25
N LEU A 209 -0.70 -9.88 -12.62
CA LEU A 209 0.72 -10.14 -12.86
C LEU A 209 1.09 -11.58 -12.47
N ALA A 210 0.72 -12.01 -11.25
CA ALA A 210 0.98 -13.37 -10.78
C ALA A 210 0.30 -14.46 -11.64
N ALA A 211 -0.88 -14.17 -12.19
CA ALA A 211 -1.57 -15.10 -13.11
C ALA A 211 -0.94 -15.14 -14.51
N ALA A 212 -0.22 -14.11 -14.93
CA ALA A 212 0.30 -13.98 -16.28
C ALA A 212 1.72 -14.53 -16.44
N VAL A 213 2.57 -14.38 -15.43
CA VAL A 213 4.00 -14.71 -15.49
C VAL A 213 4.50 -15.34 -14.19
N ASP A 214 5.66 -15.98 -14.23
CA ASP A 214 6.40 -16.41 -13.04
C ASP A 214 6.99 -15.16 -12.36
N VAL A 215 6.45 -14.79 -11.21
CA VAL A 215 6.90 -13.63 -10.42
C VAL A 215 7.77 -14.14 -9.28
N HIS A 216 9.00 -13.70 -9.19
CA HIS A 216 9.93 -14.15 -8.15
C HIS A 216 9.73 -13.41 -6.82
N ALA A 217 9.47 -12.10 -6.86
CA ALA A 217 9.11 -11.31 -5.68
C ALA A 217 8.12 -10.22 -6.06
N MET A 218 7.28 -9.85 -5.11
CA MET A 218 6.30 -8.79 -5.25
C MET A 218 6.11 -8.06 -3.92
N HIS A 219 5.94 -6.75 -3.97
CA HIS A 219 5.78 -5.89 -2.81
C HIS A 219 4.97 -4.65 -3.21
N ASP A 220 4.07 -4.19 -2.39
CA ASP A 220 3.41 -2.89 -2.58
C ASP A 220 4.22 -1.78 -1.90
N ALA A 221 4.19 -0.60 -2.46
CA ALA A 221 4.88 0.54 -1.88
C ALA A 221 3.88 1.36 -1.04
N THR A 222 4.06 1.32 0.27
CA THR A 222 3.27 2.09 1.25
C THR A 222 4.14 3.18 1.89
N GLU A 223 4.12 3.33 3.22
CA GLU A 223 4.98 4.28 3.94
C GLU A 223 6.47 4.01 3.67
N GLY A 224 7.23 5.09 3.47
CA GLY A 224 8.59 5.02 2.96
C GLY A 224 8.68 4.97 1.43
N GLY A 225 7.55 4.88 0.76
CA GLY A 225 7.38 5.00 -0.67
C GLY A 225 8.13 3.95 -1.49
N LEU A 226 8.38 4.30 -2.75
CA LEU A 226 9.11 3.41 -3.67
C LEU A 226 10.54 3.10 -3.19
N ALA A 227 11.19 4.07 -2.50
CA ALA A 227 12.52 3.83 -1.93
C ALA A 227 12.47 2.78 -0.82
N GLY A 228 11.46 2.83 0.06
CA GLY A 228 11.20 1.82 1.09
C GLY A 228 11.02 0.44 0.48
N ALA A 229 10.02 0.27 -0.38
CA ALA A 229 9.67 -1.02 -0.99
C ALA A 229 10.85 -1.67 -1.73
N LEU A 230 11.62 -0.90 -2.52
CA LEU A 230 12.81 -1.41 -3.20
C LEU A 230 13.87 -1.91 -2.21
N ASN A 231 14.11 -1.17 -1.11
CA ASN A 231 15.07 -1.57 -0.08
C ASN A 231 14.60 -2.79 0.71
N GLU A 232 13.30 -2.93 0.96
CA GLU A 232 12.71 -4.07 1.63
C GLU A 232 12.86 -5.34 0.80
N VAL A 233 12.53 -5.29 -0.50
CA VAL A 233 12.79 -6.40 -1.44
C VAL A 233 14.29 -6.75 -1.50
N ALA A 234 15.17 -5.74 -1.63
CA ALA A 234 16.62 -5.97 -1.71
C ALA A 234 17.17 -6.60 -0.43
N ALA A 235 16.70 -6.15 0.74
CA ALA A 235 17.14 -6.65 2.04
C ALA A 235 16.60 -8.06 2.30
N GLY A 236 15.32 -8.31 2.02
CA GLY A 236 14.67 -9.61 2.19
C GLY A 236 15.33 -10.70 1.36
N ALA A 237 15.59 -10.41 0.10
CA ALA A 237 16.23 -11.34 -0.83
C ALA A 237 17.77 -11.40 -0.72
N GLY A 238 18.41 -10.46 -0.01
CA GLY A 238 19.87 -10.37 0.10
C GLY A 238 20.55 -10.04 -1.22
N VAL A 239 19.95 -9.16 -2.02
CA VAL A 239 20.41 -8.80 -3.37
C VAL A 239 20.70 -7.31 -3.49
N ARG A 240 21.33 -6.93 -4.60
CA ARG A 240 21.44 -5.55 -5.04
C ARG A 240 20.40 -5.29 -6.13
N ILE A 241 19.73 -4.13 -6.04
CA ILE A 241 18.82 -3.62 -7.06
C ILE A 241 19.40 -2.34 -7.66
N ASP A 242 19.57 -2.29 -8.97
CA ASP A 242 19.97 -1.10 -9.71
C ASP A 242 18.77 -0.58 -10.50
N VAL A 243 18.38 0.68 -10.25
CA VAL A 243 17.23 1.36 -10.86
C VAL A 243 17.71 2.53 -11.71
N GLU A 244 17.13 2.69 -12.89
CA GLU A 244 17.33 3.81 -13.80
C GLU A 244 16.18 4.82 -13.60
N ARG A 245 16.47 6.01 -13.03
CA ARG A 245 15.48 7.04 -12.68
C ARG A 245 14.57 7.41 -13.84
N ASP A 246 15.14 7.62 -15.01
CA ASP A 246 14.41 8.05 -16.21
C ASP A 246 13.43 7.00 -16.75
N ARG A 247 13.51 5.75 -16.25
CA ARG A 247 12.61 4.66 -16.64
C ARG A 247 11.44 4.52 -15.68
N VAL A 248 11.53 5.08 -14.47
CA VAL A 248 10.44 5.02 -13.49
C VAL A 248 9.32 5.94 -13.94
N PRO A 249 8.08 5.43 -14.09
CA PRO A 249 6.96 6.28 -14.46
C PRO A 249 6.69 7.32 -13.37
N PHE A 250 6.47 8.55 -13.78
CA PHE A 250 5.94 9.61 -12.92
C PHE A 250 4.58 10.01 -13.41
N MET A 251 3.58 9.82 -12.57
CA MET A 251 2.20 10.10 -12.94
C MET A 251 1.95 11.62 -12.98
N PRO A 252 1.05 12.10 -13.86
CA PRO A 252 0.75 13.53 -13.97
C PRO A 252 0.30 14.14 -12.65
N GLY A 253 0.84 15.33 -12.33
CA GLY A 253 0.54 16.09 -11.13
C GLY A 253 1.35 15.69 -9.88
N VAL A 254 2.02 14.52 -9.89
CA VAL A 254 2.78 14.04 -8.72
C VAL A 254 4.00 14.90 -8.44
N ALA A 255 4.81 15.18 -9.45
CA ALA A 255 6.03 15.96 -9.27
C ALA A 255 5.73 17.38 -8.79
N GLU A 256 4.71 18.01 -9.37
CA GLU A 256 4.27 19.35 -9.02
C GLU A 256 3.70 19.38 -7.59
N ALA A 257 2.85 18.42 -7.22
CA ALA A 257 2.32 18.32 -5.87
C ALA A 257 3.43 18.09 -4.83
N CYS A 258 4.37 17.17 -5.07
CA CYS A 258 5.49 16.93 -4.18
C CYS A 258 6.41 18.16 -4.02
N ASN A 259 6.61 18.95 -5.09
CA ASN A 259 7.36 20.19 -5.01
C ASN A 259 6.66 21.22 -4.11
N GLU A 260 5.33 21.41 -4.26
CA GLU A 260 4.56 22.32 -3.40
C GLU A 260 4.53 21.85 -1.93
N LEU A 261 4.53 20.54 -1.72
CA LEU A 261 4.57 19.92 -0.41
C LEU A 261 5.97 19.96 0.23
N ASP A 262 7.02 20.28 -0.54
CA ASP A 262 8.44 20.22 -0.13
C ASP A 262 8.83 18.82 0.39
N VAL A 263 8.48 17.77 -0.36
CA VAL A 263 8.76 16.38 -0.02
C VAL A 263 9.48 15.64 -1.16
N ASP A 264 10.30 14.65 -0.79
CA ASP A 264 10.90 13.74 -1.75
C ASP A 264 9.86 12.68 -2.19
N PRO A 265 9.44 12.66 -3.47
CA PRO A 265 8.46 11.68 -3.93
C PRO A 265 8.90 10.21 -3.75
N TRP A 266 10.20 9.94 -3.76
CA TRP A 266 10.70 8.58 -3.58
C TRP A 266 10.46 8.01 -2.19
N ALA A 267 10.34 8.88 -1.19
CA ALA A 267 10.17 8.54 0.22
C ALA A 267 8.71 8.64 0.72
N CYS A 268 7.80 9.22 -0.08
CA CYS A 268 6.40 9.43 0.31
C CYS A 268 5.56 8.20 0.07
N THR A 269 4.59 7.97 0.96
CA THR A 269 3.60 6.90 0.83
C THR A 269 3.02 6.80 -0.59
N SER A 270 2.94 5.57 -1.10
CA SER A 270 2.73 5.28 -2.52
C SER A 270 1.76 4.12 -2.75
N SER A 271 0.74 3.93 -1.89
CA SER A 271 -0.27 2.88 -2.10
C SER A 271 -0.77 2.89 -3.55
N GLY A 272 -0.94 1.70 -4.13
CA GLY A 272 -1.21 1.51 -5.55
C GLY A 272 0.04 1.34 -6.42
N THR A 273 1.23 1.55 -5.87
CA THR A 273 2.50 1.24 -6.56
C THR A 273 2.94 -0.17 -6.23
N LEU A 274 3.13 -0.98 -7.26
CA LEU A 274 3.63 -2.34 -7.16
C LEU A 274 5.08 -2.41 -7.61
N VAL A 275 5.93 -3.09 -6.84
CA VAL A 275 7.29 -3.48 -7.19
C VAL A 275 7.32 -4.99 -7.41
N ALA A 276 7.79 -5.44 -8.58
CA ALA A 276 7.90 -6.86 -8.88
C ALA A 276 9.27 -7.21 -9.47
N ALA A 277 9.82 -8.35 -9.06
CA ALA A 277 10.99 -8.96 -9.69
C ALA A 277 10.54 -10.13 -10.57
N VAL A 278 10.87 -10.06 -11.87
CA VAL A 278 10.47 -11.06 -12.85
C VAL A 278 11.67 -11.54 -13.70
N PRO A 279 11.66 -12.77 -14.21
CA PRO A 279 12.66 -13.21 -15.16
C PRO A 279 12.75 -12.27 -16.38
N PRO A 280 13.93 -12.03 -16.96
CA PRO A 280 14.07 -11.17 -18.14
C PRO A 280 13.18 -11.55 -19.32
N THR A 281 12.89 -12.84 -19.46
CA THR A 281 12.04 -13.39 -20.52
C THR A 281 10.55 -13.14 -20.32
N ALA A 282 10.13 -12.73 -19.11
CA ALA A 282 8.74 -12.48 -18.74
C ALA A 282 8.35 -10.99 -18.80
N VAL A 283 9.32 -10.09 -19.00
CA VAL A 283 9.09 -8.62 -18.90
C VAL A 283 8.00 -8.14 -19.83
N ASP A 284 8.03 -8.53 -21.11
CA ASP A 284 7.04 -8.05 -22.09
C ASP A 284 5.64 -8.52 -21.75
N ASP A 285 5.49 -9.76 -21.31
CA ASP A 285 4.18 -10.33 -20.88
C ASP A 285 3.71 -9.69 -19.56
N ALA A 286 4.63 -9.43 -18.62
CA ALA A 286 4.35 -8.74 -17.38
C ALA A 286 3.81 -7.32 -17.62
N LEU A 287 4.50 -6.54 -18.47
CA LEU A 287 4.07 -5.20 -18.84
C LEU A 287 2.75 -5.19 -19.62
N ALA A 288 2.51 -6.23 -20.45
CA ALA A 288 1.24 -6.36 -21.15
C ALA A 288 0.08 -6.63 -20.18
N ALA A 289 0.28 -7.57 -19.23
CA ALA A 289 -0.71 -7.90 -18.21
C ALA A 289 -1.10 -6.71 -17.33
N LEU A 290 -0.10 -5.93 -16.88
CA LEU A 290 -0.34 -4.74 -16.07
C LEU A 290 -1.08 -3.63 -16.84
N ARG A 291 -0.77 -3.44 -18.13
CA ARG A 291 -1.50 -2.48 -18.98
C ARG A 291 -2.94 -2.88 -19.22
N GLU A 292 -3.26 -4.17 -19.28
CA GLU A 292 -4.64 -4.66 -19.40
C GLU A 292 -5.51 -4.27 -18.20
N GLU A 293 -4.91 -4.15 -17.00
CA GLU A 293 -5.57 -3.62 -15.80
C GLU A 293 -5.56 -2.08 -15.72
N GLY A 294 -4.97 -1.40 -16.69
CA GLY A 294 -4.93 0.06 -16.76
C GLY A 294 -3.73 0.70 -16.09
N ALA A 295 -2.82 -0.09 -15.49
CA ALA A 295 -1.64 0.44 -14.81
C ALA A 295 -0.60 1.00 -15.79
N THR A 296 0.03 2.10 -15.41
CA THR A 296 1.25 2.59 -16.05
C THR A 296 2.44 1.82 -15.50
N ALA A 297 2.99 0.89 -16.27
CA ALA A 297 4.06 0.01 -15.82
C ALA A 297 5.31 0.13 -16.69
N ALA A 298 6.47 0.01 -16.05
CA ALA A 298 7.78 0.03 -16.71
C ALA A 298 8.76 -0.98 -16.09
N ASP A 299 9.66 -1.49 -16.93
CA ASP A 299 10.88 -2.18 -16.52
C ASP A 299 11.93 -1.13 -16.18
N VAL A 300 12.19 -0.94 -14.89
CA VAL A 300 12.96 0.20 -14.35
C VAL A 300 14.38 -0.15 -13.97
N GLY A 301 14.74 -1.44 -13.94
CA GLY A 301 16.05 -1.83 -13.46
C GLY A 301 16.29 -3.31 -13.43
N HIS A 302 17.28 -3.74 -12.68
CA HIS A 302 17.66 -5.14 -12.58
C HIS A 302 18.19 -5.52 -11.21
N VAL A 303 18.09 -6.80 -10.91
CA VAL A 303 18.63 -7.44 -9.70
C VAL A 303 19.98 -8.04 -9.99
N SER A 304 20.94 -7.84 -9.11
CA SER A 304 22.30 -8.37 -9.22
C SER A 304 22.83 -8.92 -7.88
N GLU A 305 23.97 -9.61 -7.91
CA GLU A 305 24.66 -10.00 -6.68
C GLU A 305 25.12 -8.76 -5.90
N GLY A 306 24.97 -8.77 -4.58
CA GLY A 306 25.36 -7.66 -3.71
C GLY A 306 24.27 -7.33 -2.70
N SER A 307 24.16 -6.07 -2.32
CA SER A 307 23.16 -5.62 -1.36
C SER A 307 22.77 -4.15 -1.54
N GLY A 308 21.51 -3.81 -1.17
CA GLY A 308 20.97 -2.45 -1.19
C GLY A 308 20.53 -2.00 -2.58
N VAL A 309 19.96 -0.80 -2.61
CA VAL A 309 19.37 -0.19 -3.82
C VAL A 309 20.22 0.95 -4.32
N TYR A 310 20.34 1.07 -5.63
CA TYR A 310 21.08 2.13 -6.29
C TYR A 310 20.24 2.77 -7.39
N LEU A 311 20.14 4.08 -7.35
CA LEU A 311 19.43 4.89 -8.33
C LEU A 311 20.45 5.67 -9.16
N ASP A 312 20.58 5.35 -10.44
CA ASP A 312 21.60 5.87 -11.36
C ASP A 312 23.05 5.70 -10.83
N GLY A 313 23.28 4.67 -10.01
CA GLY A 313 24.58 4.36 -9.41
C GLY A 313 24.82 4.96 -8.03
N ASP A 314 24.00 5.89 -7.59
CA ASP A 314 24.03 6.43 -6.23
C ASP A 314 23.17 5.57 -5.30
N ARG A 315 23.63 5.37 -4.07
CA ARG A 315 22.87 4.58 -3.10
C ARG A 315 21.56 5.26 -2.73
N LEU A 316 20.45 4.53 -2.87
CA LEU A 316 19.14 4.94 -2.40
C LEU A 316 18.91 4.28 -1.04
N GLU A 317 18.89 5.07 0.03
CA GLU A 317 18.67 4.53 1.37
C GLU A 317 17.16 4.33 1.64
N HIS A 318 16.84 3.42 2.56
CA HIS A 318 15.50 3.31 3.09
C HIS A 318 15.19 4.57 3.90
N PRO A 319 14.07 5.26 3.67
CA PRO A 319 13.70 6.43 4.47
C PRO A 319 13.53 6.06 5.95
N GLU A 320 14.04 6.89 6.85
CA GLU A 320 13.83 6.71 8.29
C GLU A 320 12.42 7.14 8.72
N VAL A 321 11.87 8.16 8.04
CA VAL A 321 10.52 8.69 8.27
C VAL A 321 9.91 9.04 6.93
N ASP A 322 8.63 8.77 6.77
CA ASP A 322 7.87 9.20 5.59
C ASP A 322 7.57 10.70 5.67
N PRO A 323 8.07 11.52 4.70
CA PRO A 323 7.92 12.97 4.76
C PRO A 323 6.47 13.45 4.54
N SER A 324 5.59 12.60 4.02
CA SER A 324 4.17 12.94 3.82
C SER A 324 3.45 13.20 5.14
N TRP A 325 3.87 12.59 6.25
CA TRP A 325 3.30 12.86 7.58
C TRP A 325 3.54 14.30 8.03
N ALA A 326 4.77 14.81 7.89
CA ALA A 326 5.09 16.19 8.25
C ALA A 326 4.32 17.19 7.35
N ALA A 327 4.16 16.87 6.07
CA ALA A 327 3.35 17.66 5.14
C ALA A 327 1.87 17.64 5.54
N PHE A 328 1.32 16.48 5.89
CA PHE A 328 -0.04 16.33 6.38
C PHE A 328 -0.28 17.16 7.64
N GLU A 329 0.59 17.03 8.68
CA GLU A 329 0.46 17.79 9.93
C GLU A 329 0.49 19.30 9.69
N ARG A 330 1.41 19.79 8.82
CA ARG A 330 1.51 21.20 8.45
C ARG A 330 0.22 21.69 7.79
N LEU A 331 -0.28 20.96 6.80
CA LEU A 331 -1.51 21.32 6.09
C LEU A 331 -2.74 21.23 7.00
N ALA A 332 -2.83 20.20 7.84
CA ALA A 332 -3.91 20.07 8.81
C ALA A 332 -3.93 21.22 9.84
N ALA A 333 -2.76 21.69 10.26
CA ALA A 333 -2.67 22.84 11.19
C ALA A 333 -3.05 24.16 10.54
N GLU A 334 -2.79 24.33 9.23
CA GLU A 334 -3.06 25.59 8.52
C GLU A 334 -4.45 25.62 7.88
N TYR A 335 -4.95 24.48 7.38
CA TYR A 335 -6.20 24.37 6.60
C TYR A 335 -7.20 23.38 7.20
N GLY A 336 -6.93 22.75 8.35
CA GLY A 336 -7.69 21.62 8.89
C GLY A 336 -9.13 21.91 9.30
N ASP A 337 -9.46 23.15 9.66
CA ASP A 337 -10.83 23.55 10.01
C ASP A 337 -11.79 23.51 8.80
N GLU A 338 -11.26 23.60 7.57
CA GLU A 338 -12.07 23.54 6.35
C GLU A 338 -12.24 22.09 5.82
N SER A 339 -11.27 21.19 6.06
CA SER A 339 -11.26 19.83 5.49
C SER A 339 -12.00 18.79 6.33
N LEU A 340 -12.14 19.02 7.64
CA LEU A 340 -12.85 18.12 8.56
C LEU A 340 -14.33 18.51 8.75
N ALA A 341 -14.72 19.71 8.32
CA ALA A 341 -16.10 20.17 8.32
C ALA A 341 -16.81 19.64 7.06
N VAL A 342 -17.20 18.38 7.07
CA VAL A 342 -18.35 17.98 6.25
C VAL A 342 -19.53 18.74 6.79
N GLU A 343 -19.96 19.83 6.10
CA GLU A 343 -21.26 20.46 6.38
C GLU A 343 -22.32 19.36 6.21
N TYR A 344 -22.84 18.88 7.32
CA TYR A 344 -24.07 18.12 7.33
C TYR A 344 -25.17 19.11 6.93
N SER A 345 -25.45 19.20 5.63
CA SER A 345 -26.68 19.84 5.16
C SER A 345 -27.81 18.95 5.64
N ASP A 346 -28.47 19.37 6.73
CA ASP A 346 -29.81 18.92 7.11
C ASP A 346 -30.77 19.27 5.94
N GLU A 347 -31.08 18.30 5.06
CA GLU A 347 -32.26 18.29 4.24
C GLU A 347 -33.15 17.08 4.57
#